data_76bac18bed6a6bf64dc9e3ca6e9d460a
#
_entry.id   76bac18bed6a6bf64dc9e3ca6e9d460a
#
_cell.length_a   1.000
_cell.length_b   1.000
_cell.length_c   1.000
_cell.angle_alpha   90.00
_cell.angle_beta   90.00
_cell.angle_gamma   90.00
#
_symmetry.space_group_name_H-M   'P 1'
#
loop_
_entity.id
_entity.type
_entity.pdbx_description
1 polymer ?
#
loop_
_entity_poly.entity_id
_entity_poly.type
_entity_poly.pdbx_seq_one_letter_code
_entity_poly.pdbx_strand_id
1 'polypeptide(L)'
;MEIAEALALIRPIPDFPIPGILFQDIAPLIANPKAYELVTKEFAQTNSPFNLVAGVESRGFILASAIAIDSAVGFVPIRKAGKLPGSVIKREYGLEYGSDSLEMQVDALAHVSEPKVLLIDDVLATGGTLIAALELLKDLAAEVCEVAVLLEISELGGRERILAAFPEIKIRTLVQI
;
A
#
# COMPACT_ATOMS: atom_id res chain seq x y z
N MET A 1 11.47 -20.97 8.00
CA MET A 1 10.15 -20.28 8.05
C MET A 1 9.65 -20.18 6.63
N GLU A 2 8.51 -20.74 6.37
CA GLU A 2 7.80 -20.59 5.10
C GLU A 2 6.91 -19.33 5.13
N ILE A 3 6.51 -18.84 3.95
CA ILE A 3 5.69 -17.62 3.86
C ILE A 3 4.38 -17.74 4.65
N ALA A 4 3.73 -18.91 4.63
CA ALA A 4 2.52 -19.17 5.40
C ALA A 4 2.71 -19.03 6.92
N GLU A 5 3.87 -19.46 7.43
CA GLU A 5 4.22 -19.30 8.85
C GLU A 5 4.46 -17.82 9.19
N ALA A 6 5.06 -17.07 8.27
CA ALA A 6 5.24 -15.61 8.44
C ALA A 6 3.89 -14.88 8.49
N LEU A 7 2.98 -15.20 7.58
CA LEU A 7 1.65 -14.60 7.51
C LEU A 7 0.77 -14.98 8.71
N ALA A 8 0.96 -16.16 9.30
CA ALA A 8 0.26 -16.58 10.52
C ALA A 8 0.63 -15.73 11.75
N LEU A 9 1.65 -14.87 11.68
CA LEU A 9 1.98 -13.90 12.73
C LEU A 9 1.07 -12.66 12.71
N ILE A 10 0.25 -12.47 11.69
CA ILE A 10 -0.78 -11.42 11.68
C ILE A 10 -1.81 -11.77 12.76
N ARG A 11 -2.03 -10.85 13.68
CA ARG A 11 -2.86 -11.07 14.86
C ARG A 11 -4.21 -10.38 14.73
N PRO A 12 -5.33 -11.12 14.68
CA PRO A 12 -6.65 -10.50 14.70
C PRO A 12 -6.96 -9.95 16.11
N ILE A 13 -7.37 -8.69 16.19
CA ILE A 13 -7.78 -8.01 17.41
C ILE A 13 -9.23 -7.57 17.25
N PRO A 14 -10.18 -8.19 17.95
CA PRO A 14 -11.58 -7.80 17.86
C PRO A 14 -11.83 -6.44 18.51
N ASP A 15 -12.89 -5.77 18.03
CA ASP A 15 -13.42 -4.52 18.57
C ASP A 15 -12.39 -3.36 18.63
N PHE A 16 -11.50 -3.25 17.64
CA PHE A 16 -10.53 -2.16 17.57
C PHE A 16 -10.55 -1.49 16.16
N PRO A 17 -10.52 -0.14 16.04
CA PRO A 17 -10.55 0.87 17.13
C PRO A 17 -11.95 1.09 17.75
N ILE A 18 -12.98 0.49 17.17
CA ILE A 18 -14.37 0.58 17.63
C ILE A 18 -15.02 -0.82 17.64
N PRO A 19 -16.08 -1.05 18.44
CA PRO A 19 -16.81 -2.31 18.43
C PRO A 19 -17.26 -2.73 17.04
N GLY A 20 -17.12 -4.03 16.72
CA GLY A 20 -17.49 -4.64 15.45
C GLY A 20 -16.36 -4.65 14.39
N ILE A 21 -15.25 -3.96 14.61
CA ILE A 21 -14.09 -3.99 13.71
C ILE A 21 -13.10 -5.07 14.15
N LEU A 22 -12.74 -5.97 13.24
CA LEU A 22 -11.67 -6.94 13.43
C LEU A 22 -10.37 -6.39 12.84
N PHE A 23 -9.54 -5.78 13.70
CA PHE A 23 -8.28 -5.18 13.28
C PHE A 23 -7.21 -6.27 13.04
N GLN A 24 -6.48 -6.14 11.96
CA GLN A 24 -5.37 -7.02 11.61
C GLN A 24 -4.05 -6.37 12.03
N ASP A 25 -3.50 -6.85 13.14
CA ASP A 25 -2.23 -6.33 13.69
C ASP A 25 -1.05 -7.03 13.06
N ILE A 26 -0.29 -6.29 12.28
CA ILE A 26 0.92 -6.76 11.60
C ILE A 26 2.21 -6.58 12.43
N ALA A 27 2.13 -5.97 13.62
CA ALA A 27 3.30 -5.70 14.44
C ALA A 27 4.10 -6.97 14.80
N PRO A 28 3.48 -8.13 15.14
CA PRO A 28 4.24 -9.34 15.41
C PRO A 28 5.00 -9.87 14.18
N LEU A 29 4.44 -9.71 12.98
CA LEU A 29 5.11 -10.07 11.72
C LEU A 29 6.33 -9.18 11.49
N ILE A 30 6.17 -7.87 11.61
CA ILE A 30 7.26 -6.90 11.40
C ILE A 30 8.37 -7.06 12.45
N ALA A 31 8.01 -7.37 13.70
CA ALA A 31 8.96 -7.58 14.79
C ALA A 31 9.77 -8.90 14.63
N ASN A 32 9.33 -9.82 13.81
CA ASN A 32 10.05 -11.06 13.52
C ASN A 32 10.96 -10.87 12.28
N PRO A 33 12.31 -10.87 12.42
CA PRO A 33 13.20 -10.54 11.32
C PRO A 33 13.09 -11.48 10.12
N LYS A 34 12.83 -12.78 10.35
CA LYS A 34 12.66 -13.74 9.26
C LYS A 34 11.34 -13.59 8.53
N ALA A 35 10.25 -13.32 9.26
CA ALA A 35 8.94 -13.10 8.67
C ALA A 35 8.93 -11.81 7.85
N TYR A 36 9.51 -10.74 8.38
CA TYR A 36 9.59 -9.46 7.70
C TYR A 36 10.46 -9.55 6.43
N GLU A 37 11.62 -10.21 6.50
CA GLU A 37 12.46 -10.50 5.33
C GLU A 37 11.71 -11.27 4.25
N LEU A 38 11.00 -12.35 4.62
CA LEU A 38 10.24 -13.18 3.69
C LEU A 38 9.14 -12.38 2.98
N VAL A 39 8.34 -11.61 3.73
CA VAL A 39 7.29 -10.79 3.15
C VAL A 39 7.86 -9.70 2.25
N THR A 40 8.97 -9.06 2.63
CA THR A 40 9.67 -8.08 1.80
C THR A 40 10.10 -8.70 0.48
N LYS A 41 10.74 -9.85 0.49
CA LYS A 41 11.19 -10.56 -0.71
C LYS A 41 10.04 -11.04 -1.58
N GLU A 42 8.96 -11.51 -0.97
CA GLU A 42 7.76 -11.92 -1.70
C GLU A 42 7.16 -10.76 -2.48
N PHE A 43 7.10 -9.57 -1.88
CA PHE A 43 6.66 -8.35 -2.58
C PHE A 43 7.65 -7.88 -3.65
N ALA A 44 8.94 -8.01 -3.43
CA ALA A 44 9.96 -7.64 -4.41
C ALA A 44 9.95 -8.56 -5.64
N GLN A 45 9.54 -9.83 -5.50
CA GLN A 45 9.42 -10.81 -6.58
C GLN A 45 8.13 -10.58 -7.38
N THR A 46 8.11 -9.56 -8.22
CA THR A 46 7.02 -9.29 -9.15
C THR A 46 7.45 -9.49 -10.61
N ASN A 47 6.50 -9.90 -11.46
CA ASN A 47 6.71 -9.96 -12.91
C ASN A 47 6.52 -8.58 -13.59
N SER A 48 6.19 -7.55 -12.81
CA SER A 48 5.99 -6.18 -13.29
C SER A 48 7.23 -5.36 -12.93
N PRO A 49 8.08 -4.97 -13.91
CA PRO A 49 9.29 -4.21 -13.63
C PRO A 49 8.94 -2.83 -13.05
N PHE A 50 9.58 -2.47 -11.94
CA PHE A 50 9.44 -1.18 -11.29
C PHE A 50 10.81 -0.55 -11.00
N ASN A 51 10.87 0.76 -10.91
CA ASN A 51 12.05 1.54 -10.53
C ASN A 51 11.80 2.45 -9.31
N LEU A 52 10.60 2.36 -8.73
CA LEU A 52 10.20 3.12 -7.57
C LEU A 52 9.16 2.36 -6.77
N VAL A 53 9.18 2.50 -5.46
CA VAL A 53 8.14 1.96 -4.57
C VAL A 53 7.40 3.14 -3.91
N ALA A 54 6.07 3.15 -4.01
CA ALA A 54 5.23 4.07 -3.26
C ALA A 54 4.56 3.34 -2.09
N GLY A 55 4.54 3.96 -0.93
CA GLY A 55 3.87 3.43 0.25
C GLY A 55 2.82 4.38 0.79
N VAL A 56 1.70 3.83 1.27
CA VAL A 56 0.62 4.62 1.88
C VAL A 56 0.81 4.73 3.40
N GLU A 57 0.60 5.93 3.95
CA GLU A 57 0.70 6.18 5.40
C GLU A 57 -0.35 5.37 6.17
N SER A 58 0.03 4.68 7.24
CA SER A 58 1.35 4.67 7.84
C SER A 58 2.02 3.30 7.73
N ARG A 59 1.27 2.19 7.81
CA ARG A 59 1.81 0.83 7.82
C ARG A 59 2.38 0.42 6.46
N GLY A 60 1.81 0.93 5.38
CA GLY A 60 2.37 0.76 4.03
C GLY A 60 3.81 1.26 3.90
N PHE A 61 4.21 2.32 4.64
CA PHE A 61 5.59 2.83 4.63
C PHE A 61 6.61 1.80 5.09
N ILE A 62 6.26 1.03 6.11
CA ILE A 62 7.16 0.04 6.71
C ILE A 62 7.51 -1.04 5.69
N LEU A 63 6.48 -1.55 4.99
CA LEU A 63 6.65 -2.54 3.94
C LEU A 63 7.36 -1.94 2.71
N ALA A 64 6.87 -0.81 2.22
CA ALA A 64 7.38 -0.15 1.02
C ALA A 64 8.86 0.24 1.15
N SER A 65 9.29 0.77 2.30
CA SER A 65 10.69 1.15 2.51
C SER A 65 11.62 -0.07 2.53
N ALA A 66 11.19 -1.17 3.13
CA ALA A 66 11.96 -2.42 3.12
C ALA A 66 12.09 -2.99 1.69
N ILE A 67 11.00 -2.99 0.92
CA ILE A 67 10.99 -3.46 -0.48
C ILE A 67 11.89 -2.58 -1.34
N ALA A 68 11.85 -1.25 -1.17
CA ALA A 68 12.69 -0.32 -1.92
C ALA A 68 14.18 -0.58 -1.69
N ILE A 69 14.59 -0.83 -0.44
CA ILE A 69 15.97 -1.16 -0.09
C ILE A 69 16.37 -2.54 -0.65
N ASP A 70 15.53 -3.56 -0.49
CA ASP A 70 15.80 -4.91 -1.02
C ASP A 70 15.94 -4.92 -2.54
N SER A 71 15.15 -4.09 -3.24
CA SER A 71 15.15 -3.95 -4.70
C SER A 71 16.14 -2.90 -5.23
N ALA A 72 16.86 -2.21 -4.36
CA ALA A 72 17.79 -1.10 -4.70
C ALA A 72 17.15 0.01 -5.55
N VAL A 73 15.89 0.38 -5.24
CA VAL A 73 15.14 1.47 -5.90
C VAL A 73 14.73 2.55 -4.89
N GLY A 74 14.19 3.67 -5.39
CA GLY A 74 13.70 4.75 -4.54
C GLY A 74 12.37 4.42 -3.84
N PHE A 75 12.09 5.16 -2.76
CA PHE A 75 10.81 5.13 -2.04
C PHE A 75 10.16 6.51 -2.07
N VAL A 76 8.86 6.57 -2.30
CA VAL A 76 8.06 7.79 -2.21
C VAL A 76 6.87 7.60 -1.27
N PRO A 77 6.67 8.52 -0.30
CA PRO A 77 5.57 8.44 0.63
C PRO A 77 4.29 9.06 0.06
N ILE A 78 3.16 8.37 0.22
CA ILE A 78 1.82 8.92 0.02
C ILE A 78 1.23 9.15 1.40
N ARG A 79 0.98 10.42 1.77
CA ARG A 79 0.71 10.79 3.14
C ARG A 79 -0.73 11.29 3.34
N LYS A 80 -1.18 11.19 4.58
CA LYS A 80 -2.41 11.87 5.02
C LYS A 80 -2.23 13.38 4.99
N ALA A 81 -3.33 14.09 4.76
CA ALA A 81 -3.33 15.55 4.59
C ALA A 81 -2.61 16.30 5.72
N GLY A 82 -1.86 17.34 5.32
CA GLY A 82 -1.14 18.22 6.26
C GLY A 82 0.15 17.62 6.85
N LYS A 83 0.67 16.53 6.28
CA LYS A 83 1.91 15.88 6.73
C LYS A 83 3.12 16.17 5.84
N LEU A 84 2.91 16.78 4.68
CA LEU A 84 3.98 17.09 3.73
C LEU A 84 4.27 18.59 3.68
N PRO A 85 5.54 19.00 3.59
CA PRO A 85 5.91 20.38 3.35
C PRO A 85 5.82 20.74 1.86
N GLY A 86 5.79 22.04 1.56
CA GLY A 86 5.83 22.55 0.19
C GLY A 86 4.51 22.43 -0.55
N SER A 87 4.58 22.41 -1.86
CA SER A 87 3.41 22.27 -2.73
C SER A 87 3.00 20.81 -2.86
N VAL A 88 1.72 20.54 -2.65
CA VAL A 88 1.18 19.17 -2.70
C VAL A 88 -0.01 19.08 -3.66
N ILE A 89 -0.19 17.91 -4.24
CA ILE A 89 -1.45 17.48 -4.83
C ILE A 89 -2.21 16.64 -3.81
N LYS A 90 -3.54 16.67 -3.88
CA LYS A 90 -4.41 16.04 -2.89
C LYS A 90 -5.55 15.27 -3.57
N ARG A 91 -5.92 14.12 -2.99
CA ARG A 91 -7.13 13.35 -3.34
C ARG A 91 -7.90 12.98 -2.09
N GLU A 92 -9.19 13.25 -2.13
CA GLU A 92 -10.12 12.86 -1.07
C GLU A 92 -10.69 11.48 -1.37
N TYR A 93 -10.96 10.71 -0.34
CA TYR A 93 -11.64 9.42 -0.45
C TYR A 93 -12.62 9.23 0.70
N GLY A 94 -13.73 8.56 0.39
CA GLY A 94 -14.74 8.25 1.40
C GLY A 94 -14.30 7.09 2.30
N LEU A 95 -14.50 7.25 3.58
CA LEU A 95 -14.48 6.18 4.58
C LEU A 95 -15.91 5.74 4.87
N GLU A 96 -16.08 4.62 5.58
CA GLU A 96 -17.41 4.21 6.07
C GLU A 96 -18.05 5.31 6.95
N TYR A 97 -17.22 6.08 7.65
CA TYR A 97 -17.65 7.22 8.48
C TYR A 97 -16.74 8.44 8.18
N GLY A 98 -17.20 9.31 7.25
CA GLY A 98 -16.50 10.54 6.90
C GLY A 98 -15.65 10.46 5.62
N SER A 99 -14.75 11.43 5.46
CA SER A 99 -13.76 11.47 4.38
C SER A 99 -12.38 11.67 4.96
N ASP A 100 -11.38 11.09 4.32
CA ASP A 100 -9.98 11.35 4.58
C ASP A 100 -9.32 11.75 3.26
N SER A 101 -8.07 12.18 3.28
CA SER A 101 -7.37 12.57 2.08
C SER A 101 -5.91 12.22 2.12
N LEU A 102 -5.38 11.88 0.94
CA LEU A 102 -3.97 11.61 0.71
C LEU A 102 -3.33 12.76 -0.06
N GLU A 103 -2.05 12.95 0.16
CA GLU A 103 -1.22 13.98 -0.47
C GLU A 103 0.10 13.40 -0.96
N MET A 104 0.60 13.96 -2.06
CA MET A 104 1.98 13.81 -2.54
C MET A 104 2.55 15.18 -2.88
N GLN A 105 3.86 15.36 -2.72
CA GLN A 105 4.54 16.57 -3.19
C GLN A 105 4.51 16.61 -4.72
N VAL A 106 4.31 17.79 -5.30
CA VAL A 106 4.22 17.96 -6.78
C VAL A 106 5.51 17.57 -7.50
N ASP A 107 6.64 17.63 -6.81
CA ASP A 107 7.97 17.29 -7.29
C ASP A 107 8.49 15.93 -6.81
N ALA A 108 7.63 15.12 -6.17
CA ALA A 108 8.03 13.83 -5.58
C ALA A 108 8.73 12.88 -6.56
N LEU A 109 8.42 12.99 -7.86
CA LEU A 109 8.96 12.14 -8.92
C LEU A 109 9.92 12.87 -9.87
N ALA A 110 10.27 14.13 -9.61
CA ALA A 110 11.04 14.99 -10.53
C ALA A 110 12.43 14.44 -10.91
N HIS A 111 12.99 13.56 -10.09
CA HIS A 111 14.31 12.96 -10.32
C HIS A 111 14.25 11.51 -10.86
N VAL A 112 13.05 11.01 -11.16
CA VAL A 112 12.85 9.65 -11.67
C VAL A 112 12.43 9.73 -13.14
N SER A 113 13.27 9.23 -14.04
CA SER A 113 12.90 9.13 -15.45
C SER A 113 11.96 7.95 -15.64
N GLU A 114 10.81 8.18 -16.32
CA GLU A 114 9.80 7.14 -16.58
C GLU A 114 9.44 6.36 -15.30
N PRO A 115 8.80 7.01 -14.30
CA PRO A 115 8.53 6.38 -13.03
C PRO A 115 7.55 5.20 -13.17
N LYS A 116 8.05 4.00 -12.91
CA LYS A 116 7.32 2.74 -12.84
C LYS A 116 7.20 2.32 -11.38
N VAL A 117 6.00 2.40 -10.86
CA VAL A 117 5.75 2.34 -9.43
C VAL A 117 5.13 1.01 -9.02
N LEU A 118 5.71 0.37 -8.01
CA LEU A 118 5.06 -0.64 -7.20
C LEU A 118 4.37 0.08 -6.01
N LEU A 119 3.02 0.08 -5.99
CA LEU A 119 2.24 0.71 -4.92
C LEU A 119 1.97 -0.31 -3.80
N ILE A 120 2.36 0.06 -2.58
CA ILE A 120 2.27 -0.81 -1.40
C ILE A 120 1.35 -0.22 -0.34
N ASP A 121 0.45 -1.04 0.17
CA ASP A 121 -0.24 -0.81 1.44
C ASP A 121 -0.28 -2.12 2.25
N ASP A 122 -0.69 -2.05 3.50
CA ASP A 122 -0.81 -3.25 4.33
C ASP A 122 -2.18 -3.93 4.17
N VAL A 123 -3.26 -3.17 4.01
CA VAL A 123 -4.63 -3.71 3.94
C VAL A 123 -5.42 -3.12 2.77
N LEU A 124 -5.97 -3.99 1.94
CA LEU A 124 -7.05 -3.66 1.01
C LEU A 124 -8.40 -3.96 1.69
N ALA A 125 -9.09 -2.91 2.10
CA ALA A 125 -10.44 -2.96 2.65
C ALA A 125 -11.46 -2.52 1.57
N THR A 126 -12.04 -1.33 1.66
CA THR A 126 -13.01 -0.80 0.69
C THR A 126 -12.39 -0.26 -0.60
N GLY A 127 -11.05 -0.20 -0.72
CA GLY A 127 -10.31 0.28 -1.88
C GLY A 127 -10.19 1.79 -2.02
N GLY A 128 -10.87 2.59 -1.21
CA GLY A 128 -10.86 4.05 -1.34
C GLY A 128 -9.47 4.66 -1.23
N THR A 129 -8.69 4.25 -0.25
CA THR A 129 -7.29 4.70 -0.04
C THR A 129 -6.40 4.41 -1.26
N LEU A 130 -6.46 3.19 -1.78
CA LEU A 130 -5.64 2.78 -2.93
C LEU A 130 -6.08 3.48 -4.22
N ILE A 131 -7.38 3.74 -4.42
CA ILE A 131 -7.88 4.53 -5.55
C ILE A 131 -7.32 5.96 -5.48
N ALA A 132 -7.39 6.62 -4.32
CA ALA A 132 -6.81 7.95 -4.14
C ALA A 132 -5.30 7.97 -4.40
N ALA A 133 -4.58 6.95 -3.94
CA ALA A 133 -3.15 6.79 -4.19
C ALA A 133 -2.82 6.61 -5.68
N LEU A 134 -3.60 5.79 -6.39
CA LEU A 134 -3.49 5.58 -7.84
C LEU A 134 -3.74 6.87 -8.62
N GLU A 135 -4.76 7.65 -8.23
CA GLU A 135 -5.05 8.95 -8.84
C GLU A 135 -3.91 9.96 -8.63
N LEU A 136 -3.33 10.04 -7.42
CA LEU A 136 -2.17 10.90 -7.14
C LEU A 136 -0.96 10.53 -8.02
N LEU A 137 -0.64 9.24 -8.13
CA LEU A 137 0.46 8.77 -8.97
C LEU A 137 0.20 9.05 -10.44
N LYS A 138 -1.04 8.90 -10.92
CA LYS A 138 -1.45 9.26 -12.28
C LYS A 138 -1.30 10.75 -12.56
N ASP A 139 -1.66 11.63 -11.61
CA ASP A 139 -1.50 13.08 -11.74
C ASP A 139 -0.03 13.49 -11.87
N LEU A 140 0.88 12.71 -11.28
CA LEU A 140 2.34 12.90 -11.40
C LEU A 140 2.94 12.12 -12.61
N ALA A 141 2.08 11.65 -13.52
CA ALA A 141 2.49 10.90 -14.72
C ALA A 141 3.30 9.62 -14.43
N ALA A 142 3.09 8.99 -13.29
CA ALA A 142 3.67 7.69 -12.96
C ALA A 142 2.86 6.54 -13.56
N GLU A 143 3.56 5.54 -14.08
CA GLU A 143 2.97 4.24 -14.44
C GLU A 143 2.95 3.36 -13.17
N VAL A 144 1.76 3.02 -12.66
CA VAL A 144 1.65 2.03 -11.59
C VAL A 144 1.61 0.64 -12.21
N CYS A 145 2.69 -0.13 -12.01
CA CYS A 145 2.84 -1.48 -12.56
C CYS A 145 2.02 -2.52 -11.81
N GLU A 146 1.89 -2.36 -10.52
CA GLU A 146 1.17 -3.27 -9.64
C GLU A 146 0.80 -2.56 -8.32
N VAL A 147 -0.36 -2.89 -7.79
CA VAL A 147 -0.74 -2.65 -6.40
C VAL A 147 -0.50 -3.94 -5.63
N ALA A 148 0.27 -3.88 -4.55
CA ALA A 148 0.51 -5.05 -3.71
C ALA A 148 0.18 -4.75 -2.25
N VAL A 149 -0.61 -5.64 -1.63
CA VAL A 149 -1.07 -5.51 -0.25
C VAL A 149 -0.80 -6.78 0.53
N LEU A 150 -0.51 -6.62 1.81
CA LEU A 150 -0.27 -7.76 2.68
C LEU A 150 -1.56 -8.57 2.89
N LEU A 151 -2.68 -7.87 3.11
CA LEU A 151 -3.94 -8.48 3.44
C LEU A 151 -5.12 -7.83 2.69
N GLU A 152 -6.05 -8.64 2.22
CA GLU A 152 -7.31 -8.20 1.61
C GLU A 152 -8.50 -8.70 2.42
N ILE A 153 -9.41 -7.78 2.76
CA ILE A 153 -10.71 -8.10 3.38
C ILE A 153 -11.72 -8.23 2.24
N SER A 154 -11.91 -9.46 1.76
CA SER A 154 -12.65 -9.74 0.52
C SER A 154 -14.11 -9.28 0.58
N GLU A 155 -14.76 -9.38 1.75
CA GLU A 155 -16.16 -8.99 1.94
C GLU A 155 -16.43 -7.49 1.71
N LEU A 156 -15.38 -6.64 1.75
CA LEU A 156 -15.53 -5.19 1.56
C LEU A 156 -15.45 -4.73 0.09
N GLY A 157 -15.25 -5.64 -0.86
CA GLY A 157 -15.33 -5.37 -2.30
C GLY A 157 -14.31 -4.36 -2.84
N GLY A 158 -13.18 -4.16 -2.12
CA GLY A 158 -12.18 -3.16 -2.49
C GLY A 158 -11.51 -3.45 -3.82
N ARG A 159 -11.24 -4.72 -4.12
CA ARG A 159 -10.63 -5.17 -5.38
C ARG A 159 -11.51 -4.81 -6.58
N GLU A 160 -12.79 -5.14 -6.53
CA GLU A 160 -13.76 -4.86 -7.57
C GLU A 160 -13.89 -3.35 -7.80
N ARG A 161 -13.88 -2.58 -6.72
CA ARG A 161 -13.94 -1.12 -6.78
C ARG A 161 -12.70 -0.51 -7.43
N ILE A 162 -11.51 -1.01 -7.13
CA ILE A 162 -10.27 -0.58 -7.78
C ILE A 162 -10.29 -0.93 -9.25
N LEU A 163 -10.66 -2.17 -9.61
CA LEU A 163 -10.71 -2.63 -11.00
C LEU A 163 -11.78 -1.91 -11.83
N ALA A 164 -12.88 -1.46 -11.21
CA ALA A 164 -13.86 -0.60 -11.89
C ALA A 164 -13.30 0.78 -12.26
N ALA A 165 -12.40 1.35 -11.42
CA ALA A 165 -11.76 2.65 -11.67
C ALA A 165 -10.49 2.53 -12.54
N PHE A 166 -9.76 1.43 -12.41
CA PHE A 166 -8.49 1.14 -13.08
C PHE A 166 -8.48 -0.30 -13.62
N PRO A 167 -9.15 -0.58 -14.76
CA PRO A 167 -9.36 -1.95 -15.24
C PRO A 167 -8.09 -2.75 -15.54
N GLU A 168 -7.01 -2.06 -15.90
CA GLU A 168 -5.74 -2.70 -16.30
C GLU A 168 -4.77 -2.91 -15.13
N ILE A 169 -5.10 -2.42 -13.92
CA ILE A 169 -4.19 -2.50 -12.80
C ILE A 169 -4.09 -3.93 -12.25
N LYS A 170 -2.88 -4.38 -12.02
CA LYS A 170 -2.64 -5.65 -11.34
C LYS A 170 -2.73 -5.46 -9.84
N ILE A 171 -3.45 -6.34 -9.16
CA ILE A 171 -3.58 -6.32 -7.69
C ILE A 171 -3.12 -7.66 -7.16
N ARG A 172 -2.06 -7.64 -6.36
CA ARG A 172 -1.53 -8.81 -5.65
C ARG A 172 -1.77 -8.70 -4.16
N THR A 173 -2.19 -9.82 -3.57
CA THR A 173 -2.47 -9.95 -2.15
C THR A 173 -1.75 -11.18 -1.62
N LEU A 174 -1.12 -11.10 -0.44
CA LEU A 174 -0.48 -12.26 0.19
C LEU A 174 -1.47 -13.06 1.03
N VAL A 175 -2.46 -12.42 1.67
CA VAL A 175 -3.52 -13.06 2.45
C VAL A 175 -4.87 -12.49 2.07
N GLN A 176 -5.87 -13.36 1.91
CA GLN A 176 -7.28 -12.99 1.79
C GLN A 176 -8.06 -13.53 2.99
N ILE A 177 -8.92 -12.69 3.56
CA ILE A 177 -9.83 -13.04 4.65
C ILE A 177 -11.23 -12.57 4.32
#